data_1556a74515644ab52f2caa4657575e27
#
_entry.id   1556a74515644ab52f2caa4657575e27
#
_cell.length_a   1.000
_cell.length_b   1.000
_cell.length_c   1.000
_cell.angle_alpha   90.00
_cell.angle_beta   90.00
_cell.angle_gamma   90.00
#
_symmetry.space_group_name_H-M   'P 1'
#
loop_
_entity.id
_entity.type
_entity.pdbx_description
1 polymer ?
#
loop_
_entity_poly.entity_id
_entity_poly.type
_entity_poly.pdbx_seq_one_letter_code
_entity_poly.pdbx_strand_id
1 'polypeptide(L)'
;MCIRDRREEDEPEVGDDWMLEDEAVAEAAPLERPAQWTDRLQAAAFDLGLLASLWAVVIYFASRAARVSIEGLWASWPFLVGYLAFLGVVYAMYFTGTCGRTVGKIVCGLRVVDVSGRAPGYPRALARVLLGTAGLALAGLGLLPIFFDPARRALHDRLLRTRVVKY
;
A
#
# COMPACT_ATOMS: atom_id res chain seq x y z
N MET A 1 61.64 30.06 32.21
CA MET A 1 61.40 28.65 32.42
C MET A 1 60.07 28.35 31.76
N CYS A 2 60.12 27.99 30.44
CA CYS A 2 58.96 27.78 29.60
C CYS A 2 58.40 26.38 29.81
N ILE A 3 57.19 26.29 30.30
CA ILE A 3 56.39 25.07 30.20
C ILE A 3 55.66 25.17 28.89
N ARG A 4 56.18 24.49 27.84
CA ARG A 4 55.54 24.35 26.55
C ARG A 4 54.47 23.28 26.69
N ASP A 5 53.28 23.74 26.46
CA ASP A 5 52.03 23.03 26.42
C ASP A 5 52.10 21.86 25.44
N ARG A 6 51.91 20.63 25.95
CA ARG A 6 51.81 19.40 25.14
C ARG A 6 50.34 18.95 25.23
N ARG A 7 49.52 19.60 24.43
CA ARG A 7 48.12 19.19 24.19
C ARG A 7 47.72 19.33 22.72
N GLU A 8 48.50 18.68 21.89
CA GLU A 8 48.11 18.43 20.49
C GLU A 8 48.51 16.98 20.22
N GLU A 9 47.70 16.03 20.56
CA GLU A 9 47.77 14.63 20.09
C GLU A 9 46.68 13.90 20.86
N ASP A 10 45.49 13.84 20.22
CA ASP A 10 44.46 12.80 20.28
C ASP A 10 43.10 13.40 19.86
N GLU A 11 43.06 14.12 18.75
CA GLU A 11 41.81 14.10 17.98
C GLU A 11 41.78 12.72 17.30
N PRO A 12 40.79 11.86 17.61
CA PRO A 12 40.61 10.67 16.84
C PRO A 12 40.30 11.15 15.39
N GLU A 13 41.13 10.73 14.46
CA GLU A 13 40.76 10.78 13.05
C GLU A 13 39.39 10.12 12.94
N VAL A 14 38.35 10.96 12.86
CA VAL A 14 37.03 10.54 12.44
C VAL A 14 37.24 10.16 10.97
N GLY A 15 37.72 8.93 10.79
CA GLY A 15 37.93 8.38 9.47
C GLY A 15 36.62 8.44 8.69
N ASP A 16 36.73 8.60 7.40
CA ASP A 16 35.63 8.62 6.43
C ASP A 16 34.80 7.30 6.39
N ASP A 17 34.92 6.50 7.43
CA ASP A 17 34.27 5.20 7.61
C ASP A 17 32.73 5.32 7.59
N TRP A 18 32.18 6.41 8.15
CA TRP A 18 30.74 6.68 8.09
C TRP A 18 30.24 6.98 6.67
N MET A 19 31.10 7.57 5.81
CA MET A 19 30.74 7.79 4.39
C MET A 19 30.69 6.46 3.62
N LEU A 20 31.60 5.54 3.93
CA LEU A 20 31.64 4.21 3.32
C LEU A 20 30.45 3.35 3.79
N GLU A 21 30.04 3.48 5.06
CA GLU A 21 28.85 2.82 5.58
C GLU A 21 27.57 3.38 4.95
N ASP A 22 27.46 4.70 4.78
CA ASP A 22 26.32 5.35 4.13
C ASP A 22 26.24 4.98 2.63
N GLU A 23 27.37 4.89 1.92
CA GLU A 23 27.41 4.42 0.52
C GLU A 23 27.05 2.94 0.43
N ALA A 24 27.56 2.09 1.30
CA ALA A 24 27.25 0.66 1.35
C ALA A 24 25.77 0.41 1.68
N VAL A 25 25.18 1.20 2.59
CA VAL A 25 23.76 1.13 2.93
C VAL A 25 22.91 1.65 1.76
N ALA A 26 23.34 2.68 1.05
CA ALA A 26 22.66 3.20 -0.14
C ALA A 26 22.70 2.21 -1.31
N GLU A 27 23.82 1.48 -1.48
CA GLU A 27 23.96 0.45 -2.51
C GLU A 27 23.20 -0.84 -2.17
N ALA A 28 23.03 -1.14 -0.88
CA ALA A 28 22.24 -2.27 -0.40
C ALA A 28 20.75 -1.98 -0.34
N ALA A 29 20.31 -0.74 -0.51
CA ALA A 29 18.89 -0.42 -0.59
C ALA A 29 18.29 -1.12 -1.82
N PRO A 30 17.26 -1.97 -1.64
CA PRO A 30 16.64 -2.66 -2.77
C PRO A 30 16.18 -1.62 -3.78
N LEU A 31 16.58 -1.78 -5.04
CA LEU A 31 16.22 -0.89 -6.16
C LEU A 31 14.69 -0.82 -6.28
N GLU A 32 14.08 0.12 -5.61
CA GLU A 32 12.64 0.38 -5.69
C GLU A 32 12.27 0.80 -7.10
N ARG A 33 11.62 -0.09 -7.83
CA ARG A 33 11.12 0.21 -9.18
C ARG A 33 9.66 0.65 -9.12
N PRO A 34 9.22 1.60 -9.95
CA PRO A 34 7.80 1.93 -10.04
C PRO A 34 7.02 0.70 -10.50
N ALA A 35 5.97 0.35 -9.76
CA ALA A 35 5.13 -0.81 -10.05
C ALA A 35 4.43 -0.66 -11.40
N GLN A 36 4.49 -1.71 -12.23
CA GLN A 36 3.77 -1.75 -13.49
C GLN A 36 2.26 -1.87 -13.25
N TRP A 37 1.46 -1.53 -14.25
CA TRP A 37 -0.01 -1.66 -14.16
C TRP A 37 -0.44 -3.14 -14.01
N THR A 38 0.29 -4.07 -14.64
CA THR A 38 0.09 -5.51 -14.52
C THR A 38 0.28 -6.02 -13.10
N ASP A 39 1.35 -5.57 -12.41
CA ASP A 39 1.62 -5.94 -11.02
C ASP A 39 0.48 -5.47 -10.11
N ARG A 40 -0.05 -4.25 -10.35
CA ARG A 40 -1.18 -3.70 -9.58
C ARG A 40 -2.47 -4.47 -9.84
N LEU A 41 -2.71 -4.88 -11.09
CA LEU A 41 -3.88 -5.67 -11.46
C LEU A 41 -3.83 -7.06 -10.82
N GLN A 42 -2.68 -7.73 -10.86
CA GLN A 42 -2.49 -9.01 -10.18
C GLN A 42 -2.73 -8.88 -8.67
N ALA A 43 -2.14 -7.88 -8.00
CA ALA A 43 -2.38 -7.64 -6.59
C ALA A 43 -3.85 -7.39 -6.28
N ALA A 44 -4.55 -6.61 -7.12
CA ALA A 44 -5.98 -6.38 -6.97
C ALA A 44 -6.79 -7.66 -7.17
N ALA A 45 -6.42 -8.52 -8.12
CA ALA A 45 -7.07 -9.81 -8.34
C ALA A 45 -6.93 -10.74 -7.13
N PHE A 46 -5.75 -10.79 -6.49
CA PHE A 46 -5.54 -11.55 -5.25
C PHE A 46 -6.39 -11.00 -4.10
N ASP A 47 -6.42 -9.67 -3.91
CA ASP A 47 -7.23 -9.03 -2.89
C ASP A 47 -8.73 -9.28 -3.11
N LEU A 48 -9.21 -9.17 -4.35
CA LEU A 48 -10.59 -9.47 -4.71
C LEU A 48 -10.93 -10.95 -4.51
N GLY A 49 -10.04 -11.86 -4.88
CA GLY A 49 -10.22 -13.30 -4.64
C GLY A 49 -10.34 -13.63 -3.16
N LEU A 50 -9.49 -13.03 -2.33
CA LEU A 50 -9.54 -13.18 -0.87
C LEU A 50 -10.87 -12.67 -0.31
N LEU A 51 -11.27 -11.44 -0.71
CA LEU A 51 -12.54 -10.86 -0.25
C LEU A 51 -13.75 -11.66 -0.76
N ALA A 52 -13.75 -12.10 -2.02
CA ALA A 52 -14.83 -12.92 -2.58
C ALA A 52 -14.95 -14.28 -1.85
N SER A 53 -13.84 -14.90 -1.48
CA SER A 53 -13.84 -16.13 -0.69
C SER A 53 -14.44 -15.90 0.70
N LEU A 54 -14.04 -14.81 1.36
CA LEU A 54 -14.60 -14.42 2.66
C LEU A 54 -16.11 -14.14 2.53
N TRP A 55 -16.54 -13.49 1.46
CA TRP A 55 -17.94 -13.23 1.14
C TRP A 55 -18.73 -14.53 1.01
N ALA A 56 -18.23 -15.46 0.21
CA ALA A 56 -18.88 -16.75 0.01
C ALA A 56 -19.09 -17.48 1.35
N VAL A 57 -18.09 -17.45 2.21
CA VAL A 57 -18.17 -18.05 3.56
C VAL A 57 -19.24 -17.33 4.39
N VAL A 58 -19.24 -16.00 4.45
CA VAL A 58 -20.22 -15.22 5.22
C VAL A 58 -21.65 -15.47 4.73
N ILE A 59 -21.86 -15.44 3.41
CA ILE A 59 -23.19 -15.69 2.82
C ILE A 59 -23.65 -17.12 3.12
N TYR A 60 -22.76 -18.11 2.99
CA TYR A 60 -23.08 -19.49 3.30
C TYR A 60 -23.54 -19.66 4.76
N PHE A 61 -22.75 -19.16 5.70
CA PHE A 61 -23.11 -19.28 7.12
C PHE A 61 -24.34 -18.45 7.50
N ALA A 62 -24.52 -17.26 6.90
CA ALA A 62 -25.70 -16.43 7.12
C ALA A 62 -26.98 -17.15 6.64
N SER A 63 -26.95 -17.75 5.43
CA SER A 63 -28.07 -18.51 4.91
C SER A 63 -28.41 -19.72 5.79
N ARG A 64 -27.40 -20.43 6.29
CA ARG A 64 -27.60 -21.58 7.19
C ARG A 64 -28.17 -21.15 8.56
N ALA A 65 -27.65 -20.07 9.14
CA ALA A 65 -28.12 -19.55 10.42
C ALA A 65 -29.56 -19.02 10.34
N ALA A 66 -29.88 -18.31 9.27
CA ALA A 66 -31.23 -17.80 9.02
C ALA A 66 -32.22 -18.86 8.54
N ARG A 67 -31.75 -20.08 8.22
CA ARG A 67 -32.54 -21.17 7.61
C ARG A 67 -33.27 -20.72 6.33
N VAL A 68 -32.67 -19.80 5.56
CA VAL A 68 -33.20 -19.25 4.32
C VAL A 68 -32.30 -19.72 3.17
N SER A 69 -32.90 -19.97 2.01
CA SER A 69 -32.12 -20.25 0.79
C SER A 69 -31.35 -19.00 0.36
N ILE A 70 -30.27 -19.17 -0.39
CA ILE A 70 -29.48 -18.06 -0.94
C ILE A 70 -30.37 -17.13 -1.77
N GLU A 71 -31.35 -17.67 -2.48
CA GLU A 71 -32.36 -16.93 -3.23
C GLU A 71 -33.24 -16.06 -2.32
N GLY A 72 -33.58 -16.54 -1.11
CA GLY A 72 -34.32 -15.80 -0.11
C GLY A 72 -33.58 -14.60 0.47
N LEU A 73 -32.24 -14.54 0.31
CA LEU A 73 -31.43 -13.38 0.71
C LEU A 73 -31.50 -12.22 -0.30
N TRP A 74 -32.17 -12.41 -1.45
CA TRP A 74 -32.25 -11.41 -2.51
C TRP A 74 -32.79 -10.04 -2.04
N ALA A 75 -33.78 -10.06 -1.16
CA ALA A 75 -34.31 -8.82 -0.56
C ALA A 75 -33.29 -8.08 0.31
N SER A 76 -32.33 -8.80 0.89
CA SER A 76 -31.29 -8.24 1.76
C SER A 76 -29.98 -7.94 1.01
N TRP A 77 -29.96 -8.20 -0.32
CA TRP A 77 -28.74 -8.05 -1.12
C TRP A 77 -28.09 -6.66 -1.05
N PRO A 78 -28.79 -5.53 -1.08
CA PRO A 78 -28.18 -4.21 -0.96
C PRO A 78 -27.43 -4.02 0.36
N PHE A 79 -28.00 -4.53 1.47
CA PHE A 79 -27.36 -4.46 2.78
C PHE A 79 -26.12 -5.35 2.86
N LEU A 80 -26.18 -6.55 2.27
CA LEU A 80 -25.04 -7.45 2.18
C LEU A 80 -23.91 -6.81 1.37
N VAL A 81 -24.21 -6.27 0.19
CA VAL A 81 -23.20 -5.59 -0.64
C VAL A 81 -22.60 -4.39 0.07
N GLY A 82 -23.45 -3.55 0.71
CA GLY A 82 -22.99 -2.42 1.49
C GLY A 82 -22.05 -2.80 2.63
N TYR A 83 -22.44 -3.83 3.39
CA TYR A 83 -21.60 -4.36 4.48
C TYR A 83 -20.26 -4.88 4.00
N LEU A 84 -20.26 -5.62 2.90
CA LEU A 84 -19.05 -6.22 2.34
C LEU A 84 -18.15 -5.17 1.68
N ALA A 85 -18.74 -4.16 1.04
CA ALA A 85 -17.99 -3.00 0.55
C ALA A 85 -17.33 -2.26 1.71
N PHE A 86 -18.05 -2.05 2.81
CA PHE A 86 -17.52 -1.45 4.04
C PHE A 86 -16.33 -2.27 4.60
N LEU A 87 -16.46 -3.59 4.71
CA LEU A 87 -15.36 -4.46 5.13
C LEU A 87 -14.15 -4.36 4.20
N GLY A 88 -14.37 -4.28 2.88
CA GLY A 88 -13.30 -4.09 1.89
C GLY A 88 -12.56 -2.76 2.08
N VAL A 89 -13.29 -1.68 2.36
CA VAL A 89 -12.69 -0.37 2.68
C VAL A 89 -11.88 -0.42 3.96
N VAL A 90 -12.41 -1.02 5.03
CA VAL A 90 -11.72 -1.18 6.32
C VAL A 90 -10.46 -2.02 6.14
N TYR A 91 -10.54 -3.15 5.43
CA TYR A 91 -9.41 -4.00 5.09
C TYR A 91 -8.32 -3.21 4.37
N ALA A 92 -8.67 -2.54 3.27
CA ALA A 92 -7.70 -1.82 2.45
C ALA A 92 -7.10 -0.61 3.22
N MET A 93 -7.91 0.10 4.00
CA MET A 93 -7.46 1.21 4.85
C MET A 93 -6.48 0.72 5.92
N TYR A 94 -6.83 -0.34 6.63
CA TYR A 94 -6.02 -0.87 7.73
C TYR A 94 -4.65 -1.34 7.22
N PHE A 95 -4.63 -2.22 6.25
CA PHE A 95 -3.39 -2.80 5.72
C PHE A 95 -2.52 -1.78 4.98
N THR A 96 -3.12 -0.88 4.21
CA THR A 96 -2.35 0.19 3.53
C THR A 96 -1.88 1.25 4.52
N GLY A 97 -2.69 1.57 5.54
CA GLY A 97 -2.35 2.59 6.53
C GLY A 97 -1.23 2.17 7.47
N THR A 98 -1.19 0.90 7.88
CA THR A 98 -0.17 0.35 8.80
C THR A 98 1.13 -0.01 8.08
N CYS A 99 1.03 -0.88 7.08
CA CYS A 99 2.17 -1.52 6.44
C CYS A 99 2.44 -1.01 5.02
N GLY A 100 1.53 -0.20 4.45
CA GLY A 100 1.58 0.19 3.05
C GLY A 100 1.27 -0.94 2.08
N ARG A 101 0.75 -2.08 2.55
CA ARG A 101 0.58 -3.30 1.74
C ARG A 101 -0.73 -3.99 2.10
N THR A 102 -1.50 -4.43 1.11
CA THR A 102 -2.57 -5.42 1.27
C THR A 102 -2.01 -6.83 1.06
N VAL A 103 -2.78 -7.86 1.36
CA VAL A 103 -2.34 -9.25 1.18
C VAL A 103 -1.94 -9.51 -0.28
N GLY A 104 -2.76 -9.08 -1.25
CA GLY A 104 -2.44 -9.21 -2.66
C GLY A 104 -1.17 -8.45 -3.06
N LYS A 105 -0.92 -7.27 -2.47
CA LYS A 105 0.33 -6.53 -2.70
C LYS A 105 1.54 -7.22 -2.09
N ILE A 106 1.40 -7.88 -0.94
CA ILE A 106 2.48 -8.68 -0.35
C ILE A 106 2.86 -9.81 -1.29
N VAL A 107 1.89 -10.54 -1.83
CA VAL A 107 2.13 -11.64 -2.76
C VAL A 107 2.83 -11.17 -4.04
N CYS A 108 2.51 -9.96 -4.53
CA CYS A 108 3.11 -9.39 -5.73
C CYS A 108 4.40 -8.57 -5.47
N GLY A 109 4.91 -8.52 -4.23
CA GLY A 109 6.10 -7.73 -3.89
C GLY A 109 5.88 -6.22 -4.05
N LEU A 110 4.67 -5.71 -3.76
CA LEU A 110 4.32 -4.30 -3.91
C LEU A 110 4.17 -3.60 -2.56
N ARG A 111 4.55 -2.33 -2.53
CA ARG A 111 4.37 -1.46 -1.37
C ARG A 111 3.89 -0.08 -1.80
N VAL A 112 2.99 0.49 -1.01
CA VAL A 112 2.58 1.90 -1.11
C VAL A 112 3.42 2.70 -0.14
N VAL A 113 4.08 3.71 -0.65
CA VAL A 113 4.90 4.62 0.15
C VAL A 113 4.50 6.06 -0.13
N ASP A 114 4.68 6.91 0.85
CA ASP A 114 4.59 8.36 0.70
C ASP A 114 5.92 8.95 0.15
N VAL A 115 6.04 10.27 0.13
CA VAL A 115 7.26 10.96 -0.31
C VAL A 115 8.46 10.69 0.59
N SER A 116 8.25 10.28 1.83
CA SER A 116 9.29 9.94 2.81
C SER A 116 9.65 8.44 2.83
N GLY A 117 9.09 7.63 1.91
CA GLY A 117 9.33 6.18 1.87
C GLY A 117 8.58 5.37 2.93
N ARG A 118 7.74 6.01 3.76
CA ARG A 118 6.97 5.37 4.82
C ARG A 118 5.57 4.98 4.36
N ALA A 119 4.89 4.14 5.14
CA ALA A 119 3.47 3.85 4.93
C ALA A 119 2.64 5.13 5.05
N PRO A 120 1.61 5.34 4.20
CA PRO A 120 0.92 6.61 4.09
C PRO A 120 0.07 7.01 5.31
N GLY A 121 -0.14 6.10 6.28
CA GLY A 121 -1.03 6.30 7.43
C GLY A 121 -2.52 6.16 7.07
N TYR A 122 -3.36 6.03 8.10
CA TYR A 122 -4.79 5.76 7.92
C TYR A 122 -5.57 6.81 7.12
N PRO A 123 -5.42 8.13 7.35
CA PRO A 123 -6.20 9.12 6.62
C PRO A 123 -5.92 9.11 5.12
N ARG A 124 -4.64 9.01 4.74
CA ARG A 124 -4.24 8.94 3.33
C ARG A 124 -4.64 7.60 2.70
N ALA A 125 -4.58 6.49 3.47
CA ALA A 125 -5.02 5.19 3.01
C ALA A 125 -6.54 5.19 2.73
N LEU A 126 -7.35 5.75 3.62
CA LEU A 126 -8.79 5.89 3.42
C LEU A 126 -9.10 6.76 2.20
N ALA A 127 -8.53 7.97 2.12
CA ALA A 127 -8.71 8.85 0.98
C ALA A 127 -8.30 8.17 -0.35
N ARG A 128 -7.23 7.36 -0.33
CA ARG A 128 -6.77 6.59 -1.48
C ARG A 128 -7.80 5.54 -1.92
N VAL A 129 -8.39 4.80 -0.97
CA VAL A 129 -9.42 3.78 -1.26
C VAL A 129 -10.65 4.46 -1.84
N LEU A 130 -11.13 5.54 -1.23
CA LEU A 130 -12.32 6.28 -1.70
C LEU A 130 -12.11 6.88 -3.09
N LEU A 131 -10.97 7.55 -3.31
CA LEU A 131 -10.65 8.12 -4.63
C LEU A 131 -10.38 7.04 -5.68
N GLY A 132 -9.79 5.91 -5.28
CA GLY A 132 -9.56 4.77 -6.16
C GLY A 132 -10.88 4.12 -6.60
N THR A 133 -11.81 3.88 -5.67
CA THR A 133 -13.14 3.36 -5.97
C THR A 133 -13.97 4.33 -6.81
N ALA A 134 -13.93 5.62 -6.51
CA ALA A 134 -14.59 6.64 -7.33
C ALA A 134 -14.00 6.68 -8.75
N GLY A 135 -12.68 6.65 -8.87
CA GLY A 135 -12.00 6.62 -10.18
C GLY A 135 -12.31 5.36 -11.00
N LEU A 136 -12.52 4.22 -10.33
CA LEU A 136 -12.94 2.98 -10.98
C LEU A 136 -14.42 3.06 -11.41
N ALA A 137 -15.30 3.60 -10.57
CA ALA A 137 -16.72 3.81 -10.86
C ALA A 137 -16.93 4.74 -12.07
N LEU A 138 -16.01 5.69 -12.28
CA LEU A 138 -15.99 6.56 -13.46
C LEU A 138 -15.31 5.87 -14.66
N ALA A 139 -15.68 4.61 -14.94
CA ALA A 139 -15.15 3.80 -16.03
C ALA A 139 -13.61 3.68 -16.07
N GLY A 140 -12.98 3.72 -14.90
CA GLY A 140 -11.53 3.57 -14.79
C GLY A 140 -10.72 4.83 -15.14
N LEU A 141 -11.36 5.97 -15.36
CA LEU A 141 -10.67 7.24 -15.69
C LEU A 141 -9.59 7.61 -14.67
N GLY A 142 -9.76 7.22 -13.41
CA GLY A 142 -8.76 7.41 -12.36
C GLY A 142 -7.45 6.64 -12.57
N LEU A 143 -7.44 5.63 -13.44
CA LEU A 143 -6.26 4.83 -13.77
C LEU A 143 -5.53 5.32 -15.03
N LEU A 144 -6.18 6.13 -15.87
CA LEU A 144 -5.58 6.63 -17.12
C LEU A 144 -4.18 7.26 -16.94
N PRO A 145 -3.91 8.07 -15.90
CA PRO A 145 -2.60 8.67 -15.73
C PRO A 145 -1.44 7.66 -15.61
N ILE A 146 -1.72 6.40 -15.24
CA ILE A 146 -0.67 5.36 -15.14
C ILE A 146 0.02 5.12 -16.49
N PHE A 147 -0.69 5.29 -17.59
CA PHE A 147 -0.17 5.06 -18.94
C PHE A 147 0.69 6.21 -19.47
N PHE A 148 0.46 7.43 -18.96
CA PHE A 148 1.12 8.66 -19.44
C PHE A 148 2.15 9.22 -18.44
N ASP A 149 2.11 8.81 -17.17
CA ASP A 149 3.04 9.29 -16.14
C ASP A 149 4.31 8.43 -16.15
N PRO A 150 5.52 9.03 -16.31
CA PRO A 150 6.79 8.32 -16.19
C PRO A 150 6.94 7.56 -14.86
N ALA A 151 6.36 8.10 -13.77
CA ALA A 151 6.33 7.46 -12.46
C ALA A 151 5.17 6.46 -12.29
N ARG A 152 4.37 6.22 -13.34
CA ARG A 152 3.23 5.26 -13.37
C ARG A 152 2.26 5.43 -12.20
N ARG A 153 1.96 6.67 -11.84
CA ARG A 153 1.05 7.01 -10.73
C ARG A 153 -0.38 7.16 -11.23
N ALA A 154 -1.33 6.53 -10.54
CA ALA A 154 -2.75 6.76 -10.75
C ALA A 154 -3.16 8.16 -10.25
N LEU A 155 -4.35 8.64 -10.63
CA LEU A 155 -4.83 9.97 -10.24
C LEU A 155 -4.84 10.14 -8.72
N HIS A 156 -5.35 9.15 -7.99
CA HIS A 156 -5.38 9.17 -6.52
C HIS A 156 -3.97 9.11 -5.91
N ASP A 157 -3.00 8.46 -6.56
CA ASP A 157 -1.60 8.43 -6.11
C ASP A 157 -0.97 9.82 -6.21
N ARG A 158 -1.29 10.57 -7.30
CA ARG A 158 -0.79 11.93 -7.50
C ARG A 158 -1.39 12.91 -6.50
N LEU A 159 -2.70 12.85 -6.29
CA LEU A 159 -3.42 13.73 -5.35
C LEU A 159 -2.93 13.57 -3.91
N LEU A 160 -2.64 12.34 -3.50
CA LEU A 160 -2.22 12.01 -2.14
C LEU A 160 -0.70 11.97 -1.94
N ARG A 161 0.07 12.32 -2.99
CA ARG A 161 1.54 12.28 -2.97
C ARG A 161 2.09 10.93 -2.51
N THR A 162 1.50 9.85 -3.02
CA THR A 162 1.92 8.47 -2.76
C THR A 162 2.40 7.81 -4.04
N ARG A 163 3.19 6.75 -3.91
CA ARG A 163 3.63 5.92 -5.05
C ARG A 163 3.57 4.44 -4.69
N VAL A 164 3.41 3.60 -5.69
CA VAL A 164 3.49 2.14 -5.54
C VAL A 164 4.84 1.70 -6.10
N VAL A 165 5.61 1.04 -5.28
CA VAL A 165 6.93 0.52 -5.62
C VAL A 165 6.93 -1.00 -5.53
N LYS A 166 7.79 -1.64 -6.35
CA LYS A 166 8.09 -3.07 -6.31
C LYS A 166 9.49 -3.24 -5.73
N TYR A 167 9.67 -4.17 -4.81
CA TYR A 167 10.93 -4.50 -4.14
C TYR A 167 11.31 -5.96 -4.40
#